data_faa9a5264299057b94f719179e9c62b9
#
_entry.id   faa9a5264299057b94f719179e9c62b9
#
_cell.length_a   1.000
_cell.length_b   1.000
_cell.length_c   1.000
_cell.angle_alpha   90.00
_cell.angle_beta   90.00
_cell.angle_gamma   90.00
#
_symmetry.space_group_name_H-M   'P 1'
#
loop_
_entity.id
_entity.type
_entity.pdbx_description
1 polymer ?
#
loop_
_entity_poly.entity_id
_entity_poly.type
_entity_poly.pdbx_seq_one_letter_code
_entity_poly.pdbx_strand_id
1 'polypeptide(L)'
;TVFVVLWFYEGEIEMQNSAERQARLDVAAAHRLAVMHELNEGVWNHISLTSPDEPDNILISPGHTHWSQVTASNLALMSPKGELISGDRPPIRAGWIIHHPVHKARPDAKCVIHVHAPYITAMSIRKDMVLETRSSQQAAGFHDDVVYYEVYDGVLSDESEGEHMAEVLGQKRILMMRNHGAMIVGNSVARAYLDAYQLERACMYQLLAVSGGGEMQLIPEEIASEMGRLAREGRNIEHFEGMKRLVEAKEPDFAQSEYVCTPHGV
;
A
#
# COMPACT_ATOMS: atom_id res chain seq x y z
N THR A 1 21.53 41.01 -7.10
CA THR A 1 20.43 40.38 -7.87
C THR A 1 20.81 39.01 -8.39
N VAL A 2 22.10 38.77 -8.77
CA VAL A 2 22.56 37.48 -9.29
C VAL A 2 22.68 36.40 -8.20
N PHE A 3 23.05 36.77 -6.98
CA PHE A 3 23.18 35.82 -5.86
C PHE A 3 21.84 35.26 -5.36
N VAL A 4 20.76 36.01 -5.45
CA VAL A 4 19.42 35.56 -5.03
C VAL A 4 18.86 34.53 -6.02
N VAL A 5 19.10 34.71 -7.31
CA VAL A 5 18.61 33.80 -8.36
C VAL A 5 19.32 32.44 -8.31
N LEU A 6 20.64 32.41 -8.03
CA LEU A 6 21.39 31.16 -7.88
C LEU A 6 20.96 30.35 -6.65
N TRP A 7 20.64 31.02 -5.53
CA TRP A 7 20.18 30.34 -4.31
C TRP A 7 18.78 29.69 -4.49
N PHE A 8 17.88 30.35 -5.22
CA PHE A 8 16.58 29.74 -5.60
C PHE A 8 16.76 28.57 -6.56
N TYR A 9 17.71 28.64 -7.49
CA TYR A 9 17.97 27.58 -8.46
C TYR A 9 18.62 26.33 -7.83
N GLU A 10 19.54 26.52 -6.90
CA GLU A 10 20.14 25.40 -6.13
C GLU A 10 19.12 24.74 -5.21
N GLY A 11 18.28 25.51 -4.52
CA GLY A 11 17.19 24.99 -3.68
C GLY A 11 16.12 24.22 -4.48
N GLU A 12 15.78 24.66 -5.69
CA GLU A 12 14.87 23.93 -6.59
C GLU A 12 15.48 22.64 -7.11
N ILE A 13 16.78 22.61 -7.40
CA ILE A 13 17.51 21.41 -7.84
C ILE A 13 17.66 20.41 -6.68
N GLU A 14 17.94 20.85 -5.46
CA GLU A 14 17.97 20.00 -4.27
C GLU A 14 16.59 19.40 -3.96
N MET A 15 15.51 20.20 -4.08
CA MET A 15 14.14 19.69 -3.94
C MET A 15 13.76 18.71 -5.05
N GLN A 16 14.27 18.87 -6.25
CA GLN A 16 14.00 17.95 -7.36
C GLN A 16 14.60 16.55 -7.17
N ASN A 17 15.65 16.41 -6.39
CA ASN A 17 16.35 15.15 -6.13
C ASN A 17 16.24 14.64 -4.69
N SER A 18 15.33 15.19 -3.88
CA SER A 18 15.16 14.77 -2.48
C SER A 18 14.62 13.35 -2.38
N ALA A 19 14.98 12.64 -1.31
CA ALA A 19 14.47 11.30 -1.02
C ALA A 19 12.93 11.32 -0.88
N GLU A 20 12.36 12.38 -0.30
CA GLU A 20 10.92 12.56 -0.22
C GLU A 20 10.26 12.69 -1.61
N ARG A 21 10.88 13.42 -2.55
CA ARG A 21 10.34 13.50 -3.91
C ARG A 21 10.26 12.12 -4.57
N GLN A 22 11.31 11.32 -4.46
CA GLN A 22 11.30 9.96 -4.99
C GLN A 22 10.23 9.11 -4.30
N ALA A 23 10.11 9.23 -2.99
CA ALA A 23 9.06 8.57 -2.21
C ALA A 23 7.65 8.94 -2.69
N ARG A 24 7.40 10.22 -2.92
CA ARG A 24 6.12 10.71 -3.47
C ARG A 24 5.83 10.16 -4.87
N LEU A 25 6.83 10.11 -5.74
CA LEU A 25 6.72 9.51 -7.07
C LEU A 25 6.37 8.02 -6.99
N ASP A 26 7.04 7.27 -6.12
CA ASP A 26 6.79 5.84 -5.96
C ASP A 26 5.40 5.55 -5.39
N VAL A 27 4.95 6.33 -4.39
CA VAL A 27 3.61 6.20 -3.82
C VAL A 27 2.54 6.57 -4.86
N ALA A 28 2.72 7.66 -5.62
CA ALA A 28 1.79 8.04 -6.67
C ALA A 28 1.74 6.98 -7.80
N ALA A 29 2.89 6.45 -8.22
CA ALA A 29 2.95 5.37 -9.21
C ALA A 29 2.23 4.10 -8.69
N ALA A 30 2.39 3.74 -7.41
CA ALA A 30 1.70 2.61 -6.82
C ALA A 30 0.17 2.77 -6.86
N HIS A 31 -0.36 3.97 -6.63
CA HIS A 31 -1.79 4.25 -6.78
C HIS A 31 -2.27 4.01 -8.23
N ARG A 32 -1.54 4.55 -9.23
CA ARG A 32 -1.91 4.38 -10.65
C ARG A 32 -1.83 2.92 -11.07
N LEU A 33 -0.80 2.20 -10.66
CA LEU A 33 -0.66 0.77 -10.91
C LEU A 33 -1.77 -0.04 -10.23
N ALA A 34 -2.16 0.33 -9.02
CA ALA A 34 -3.25 -0.34 -8.33
C ALA A 34 -4.60 -0.18 -9.07
N VAL A 35 -4.85 1.00 -9.68
CA VAL A 35 -6.02 1.18 -10.58
C VAL A 35 -5.91 0.29 -11.81
N MET A 36 -4.76 0.24 -12.47
CA MET A 36 -4.53 -0.62 -13.65
C MET A 36 -4.75 -2.11 -13.35
N HIS A 37 -4.57 -2.53 -12.10
CA HIS A 37 -4.69 -3.92 -11.67
C HIS A 37 -5.94 -4.22 -10.85
N GLU A 38 -6.88 -3.27 -10.80
CA GLU A 38 -8.17 -3.41 -10.10
C GLU A 38 -8.01 -3.72 -8.59
N LEU A 39 -6.98 -3.14 -7.96
CA LEU A 39 -6.73 -3.31 -6.54
C LEU A 39 -7.48 -2.30 -5.66
N ASN A 40 -7.99 -1.20 -6.24
CA ASN A 40 -8.70 -0.15 -5.52
C ASN A 40 -10.21 -0.31 -5.58
N GLU A 41 -10.90 0.21 -4.58
CA GLU A 41 -12.35 0.37 -4.57
C GLU A 41 -12.71 1.86 -4.39
N GLY A 42 -13.06 2.52 -5.50
CA GLY A 42 -13.42 3.94 -5.49
C GLY A 42 -12.39 4.82 -4.79
N VAL A 43 -12.79 5.46 -3.67
CA VAL A 43 -11.95 6.37 -2.86
C VAL A 43 -11.72 5.85 -1.44
N TRP A 44 -12.03 4.58 -1.18
CA TRP A 44 -12.04 3.99 0.16
C TRP A 44 -10.70 3.41 0.61
N ASN A 45 -9.78 3.18 -0.31
CA ASN A 45 -8.52 2.52 -0.04
C ASN A 45 -7.38 3.54 0.18
N HIS A 46 -6.27 3.09 0.80
CA HIS A 46 -5.18 3.97 1.19
C HIS A 46 -3.82 3.30 0.97
N ILE A 47 -2.83 4.10 0.59
CA ILE A 47 -1.40 3.75 0.62
C ILE A 47 -0.69 4.79 1.47
N SER A 48 0.16 4.35 2.38
CA SER A 48 1.00 5.24 3.16
C SER A 48 2.46 4.80 3.14
N LEU A 49 3.34 5.76 3.37
CA LEU A 49 4.79 5.57 3.44
C LEU A 49 5.37 6.47 4.52
N THR A 50 6.23 5.94 5.38
CA THR A 50 7.05 6.74 6.28
C THR A 50 7.90 7.70 5.46
N SER A 51 7.91 9.00 5.79
CA SER A 51 8.75 9.98 5.10
C SER A 51 10.23 9.61 5.27
N PRO A 52 11.02 9.59 4.18
CA PRO A 52 12.43 9.27 4.29
C PRO A 52 13.25 10.38 4.96
N ASP A 53 12.84 11.64 4.84
CA ASP A 53 13.56 12.80 5.38
C ASP A 53 13.18 13.05 6.85
N GLU A 54 11.92 12.78 7.22
CA GLU A 54 11.40 12.90 8.59
C GLU A 54 10.61 11.65 8.96
N PRO A 55 11.26 10.60 9.50
CA PRO A 55 10.66 9.27 9.70
C PRO A 55 9.45 9.21 10.63
N ASP A 56 9.20 10.24 11.42
CA ASP A 56 7.99 10.35 12.25
C ASP A 56 6.77 10.82 11.43
N ASN A 57 6.99 11.44 10.27
CA ASN A 57 5.92 11.89 9.38
C ASN A 57 5.53 10.78 8.40
N ILE A 58 4.28 10.82 7.94
CA ILE A 58 3.70 9.80 7.06
C ILE A 58 3.14 10.46 5.81
N LEU A 59 3.62 10.06 4.64
CA LEU A 59 2.96 10.29 3.36
C LEU A 59 1.78 9.33 3.24
N ILE A 60 0.59 9.83 2.84
CA ILE A 60 -0.61 9.02 2.72
C ILE A 60 -1.53 9.53 1.60
N SER A 61 -2.36 8.65 1.07
CA SER A 61 -3.41 8.97 0.09
C SER A 61 -4.24 10.16 0.55
N PRO A 62 -4.44 11.20 -0.29
CA PRO A 62 -5.33 12.30 0.04
C PRO A 62 -6.78 11.81 0.10
N GLY A 63 -7.53 12.27 1.12
CA GLY A 63 -8.92 11.83 1.34
C GLY A 63 -9.85 12.17 0.17
N HIS A 64 -10.80 11.28 -0.12
CA HIS A 64 -11.80 11.44 -1.17
C HIS A 64 -11.23 11.67 -2.59
N THR A 65 -9.98 11.27 -2.82
CA THR A 65 -9.33 11.35 -4.14
C THR A 65 -9.27 9.96 -4.74
N HIS A 66 -9.82 9.79 -5.96
CA HIS A 66 -9.69 8.53 -6.66
C HIS A 66 -8.23 8.26 -7.01
N TRP A 67 -7.79 7.04 -6.89
CA TRP A 67 -6.38 6.68 -7.06
C TRP A 67 -5.78 7.03 -8.42
N SER A 68 -6.61 7.10 -9.48
CA SER A 68 -6.21 7.61 -10.79
C SER A 68 -5.94 9.13 -10.83
N GLN A 69 -6.22 9.85 -9.76
CA GLN A 69 -6.01 11.29 -9.64
C GLN A 69 -4.89 11.63 -8.63
N VAL A 70 -4.31 10.61 -8.01
CA VAL A 70 -3.20 10.81 -7.07
C VAL A 70 -1.93 11.18 -7.85
N THR A 71 -1.26 12.24 -7.41
CA THR A 71 0.02 12.73 -7.95
C THR A 71 1.05 12.90 -6.84
N ALA A 72 2.30 13.02 -7.19
CA ALA A 72 3.36 13.27 -6.21
C ALA A 72 3.12 14.53 -5.36
N SER A 73 2.49 15.57 -5.95
CA SER A 73 2.21 16.83 -5.26
C SER A 73 1.01 16.80 -4.33
N ASN A 74 -0.04 16.03 -4.64
CA ASN A 74 -1.28 16.06 -3.84
C ASN A 74 -1.29 15.06 -2.68
N LEU A 75 -0.30 14.15 -2.57
CA LEU A 75 -0.14 13.27 -1.42
C LEU A 75 -0.05 14.07 -0.12
N ALA A 76 -0.81 13.65 0.88
CA ALA A 76 -0.78 14.25 2.21
C ALA A 76 0.47 13.83 2.98
N LEU A 77 1.26 14.79 3.47
CA LEU A 77 2.28 14.58 4.49
C LEU A 77 1.67 14.92 5.84
N MET A 78 1.60 13.95 6.74
CA MET A 78 0.98 14.08 8.06
C MET A 78 2.02 14.04 9.16
N SER A 79 1.85 14.90 10.17
CA SER A 79 2.65 14.83 11.40
C SER A 79 2.20 13.65 12.27
N PRO A 80 3.01 13.23 13.28
CA PRO A 80 2.61 12.21 14.26
C PRO A 80 1.35 12.57 15.07
N LYS A 81 0.98 13.85 15.06
CA LYS A 81 -0.24 14.35 15.73
C LYS A 81 -1.48 14.32 14.82
N GLY A 82 -1.35 13.83 13.59
CA GLY A 82 -2.44 13.85 12.61
C GLY A 82 -2.69 15.21 11.96
N GLU A 83 -1.73 16.13 12.00
CA GLU A 83 -1.84 17.45 11.35
C GLU A 83 -1.29 17.36 9.91
N LEU A 84 -2.00 17.98 8.97
CA LEU A 84 -1.54 18.09 7.59
C LEU A 84 -0.38 19.09 7.50
N ILE A 85 0.80 18.63 7.09
CA ILE A 85 1.99 19.44 6.88
C ILE A 85 2.01 19.98 5.44
N SER A 86 1.77 19.10 4.47
CA SER A 86 1.72 19.45 3.04
C SER A 86 0.82 18.46 2.29
N GLY A 87 0.44 18.81 1.06
CA GLY A 87 -0.50 18.03 0.27
C GLY A 87 -1.83 18.74 0.09
N ASP A 88 -2.73 18.17 -0.72
CA ASP A 88 -4.01 18.82 -1.06
C ASP A 88 -4.99 18.81 0.13
N ARG A 89 -5.09 17.68 0.82
CA ARG A 89 -6.01 17.46 1.95
C ARG A 89 -5.57 16.30 2.82
N PRO A 90 -6.01 16.25 4.11
CA PRO A 90 -5.72 15.11 4.96
C PRO A 90 -6.36 13.81 4.43
N PRO A 91 -5.88 12.64 4.85
CA PRO A 91 -6.53 11.36 4.54
C PRO A 91 -7.94 11.30 5.10
N ILE A 92 -8.75 10.35 4.65
CA ILE A 92 -9.98 10.01 5.36
C ILE A 92 -9.61 9.48 6.76
N ARG A 93 -10.49 9.75 7.72
CA ARG A 93 -10.22 9.39 9.14
C ARG A 93 -9.92 7.89 9.31
N ALA A 94 -10.69 7.02 8.68
CA ALA A 94 -10.46 5.57 8.73
C ALA A 94 -9.05 5.19 8.26
N GLY A 95 -8.57 5.81 7.16
CA GLY A 95 -7.21 5.59 6.68
C GLY A 95 -6.13 5.95 7.69
N TRP A 96 -6.27 7.10 8.37
CA TRP A 96 -5.33 7.48 9.42
C TRP A 96 -5.34 6.49 10.59
N ILE A 97 -6.52 6.12 11.07
CA ILE A 97 -6.73 5.22 12.21
C ILE A 97 -6.02 3.88 12.03
N ILE A 98 -6.06 3.28 10.84
CA ILE A 98 -5.47 1.95 10.63
C ILE A 98 -4.00 2.00 10.18
N HIS A 99 -3.52 3.10 9.59
CA HIS A 99 -2.14 3.21 9.10
C HIS A 99 -1.17 3.71 10.17
N HIS A 100 -1.52 4.79 10.87
CA HIS A 100 -0.63 5.41 11.85
C HIS A 100 -0.19 4.44 12.97
N PRO A 101 -1.08 3.66 13.63
CA PRO A 101 -0.66 2.71 14.65
C PRO A 101 0.26 1.61 14.12
N VAL A 102 0.06 1.16 12.88
CA VAL A 102 0.93 0.15 12.25
C VAL A 102 2.33 0.71 12.02
N HIS A 103 2.46 1.91 11.46
CA HIS A 103 3.79 2.55 11.30
C HIS A 103 4.48 2.75 12.65
N LYS A 104 3.73 3.14 13.69
CA LYS A 104 4.25 3.33 15.05
C LYS A 104 4.72 2.01 15.67
N ALA A 105 3.96 0.93 15.50
CA ALA A 105 4.30 -0.39 16.07
C ALA A 105 5.38 -1.14 15.27
N ARG A 106 5.51 -0.84 13.97
CA ARG A 106 6.35 -1.55 13.00
C ARG A 106 7.25 -0.58 12.23
N PRO A 107 8.36 -0.10 12.83
CA PRO A 107 9.30 0.81 12.14
C PRO A 107 9.92 0.24 10.86
N ASP A 108 9.90 -1.09 10.70
CA ASP A 108 10.31 -1.81 9.49
C ASP A 108 9.24 -1.79 8.38
N ALA A 109 7.96 -1.62 8.73
CA ALA A 109 6.85 -1.48 7.80
C ALA A 109 6.81 -0.05 7.24
N LYS A 110 7.76 0.26 6.35
CA LYS A 110 7.88 1.61 5.75
C LYS A 110 6.68 1.98 4.91
N CYS A 111 6.07 1.01 4.21
CA CYS A 111 4.88 1.20 3.39
C CYS A 111 3.75 0.31 3.89
N VAL A 112 2.55 0.87 3.97
CA VAL A 112 1.31 0.17 4.31
C VAL A 112 0.31 0.41 3.18
N ILE A 113 -0.29 -0.67 2.68
CA ILE A 113 -1.35 -0.65 1.66
C ILE A 113 -2.59 -1.32 2.23
N HIS A 114 -3.72 -0.63 2.19
CA HIS A 114 -5.02 -1.19 2.51
C HIS A 114 -5.89 -1.22 1.26
N VAL A 115 -6.41 -2.39 0.92
CA VAL A 115 -7.18 -2.62 -0.31
C VAL A 115 -8.42 -3.48 -0.05
N HIS A 116 -9.47 -3.20 -0.84
CA HIS A 116 -10.67 -4.01 -0.98
C HIS A 116 -10.69 -4.67 -2.36
N ALA A 117 -9.56 -5.19 -2.82
CA ALA A 117 -9.46 -5.82 -4.12
C ALA A 117 -10.43 -7.03 -4.23
N PRO A 118 -11.02 -7.28 -5.40
CA PRO A 118 -12.17 -8.20 -5.55
C PRO A 118 -11.94 -9.60 -4.98
N TYR A 119 -10.81 -10.23 -5.27
CA TYR A 119 -10.57 -11.61 -4.82
C TYR A 119 -10.03 -11.68 -3.38
N ILE A 120 -9.29 -10.66 -2.93
CA ILE A 120 -8.92 -10.51 -1.52
C ILE A 120 -10.19 -10.36 -0.68
N THR A 121 -11.11 -9.48 -1.09
CA THR A 121 -12.39 -9.27 -0.40
C THR A 121 -13.25 -10.52 -0.45
N ALA A 122 -13.38 -11.18 -1.61
CA ALA A 122 -14.10 -12.43 -1.73
C ALA A 122 -13.53 -13.53 -0.82
N MET A 123 -12.20 -13.59 -0.65
CA MET A 123 -11.55 -14.49 0.29
C MET A 123 -11.88 -14.12 1.74
N SER A 124 -11.90 -12.83 2.08
CA SER A 124 -12.14 -12.34 3.45
C SER A 124 -13.58 -12.62 3.95
N ILE A 125 -14.56 -12.77 3.06
CA ILE A 125 -15.95 -13.09 3.42
C ILE A 125 -16.21 -14.59 3.55
N ARG A 126 -15.26 -15.44 3.20
CA ARG A 126 -15.39 -16.88 3.39
C ARG A 126 -15.38 -17.22 4.88
N LYS A 127 -16.17 -18.21 5.28
CA LYS A 127 -16.25 -18.64 6.67
C LYS A 127 -14.92 -19.18 7.21
N ASP A 128 -14.17 -19.86 6.36
CA ASP A 128 -12.85 -20.42 6.65
C ASP A 128 -11.69 -19.43 6.45
N MET A 129 -11.88 -18.37 5.68
CA MET A 129 -10.95 -17.25 5.40
C MET A 129 -9.47 -17.66 5.38
N VAL A 130 -9.16 -18.82 4.80
CA VAL A 130 -7.79 -19.35 4.78
C VAL A 130 -7.22 -19.28 3.36
N LEU A 131 -6.16 -18.48 3.21
CA LEU A 131 -5.31 -18.58 2.03
C LEU A 131 -4.41 -19.82 2.16
N GLU A 132 -4.62 -20.81 1.31
CA GLU A 132 -3.71 -21.96 1.21
C GLU A 132 -2.43 -21.51 0.50
N THR A 133 -1.41 -21.22 1.28
CA THR A 133 -0.14 -20.64 0.78
C THR A 133 0.64 -21.62 -0.10
N ARG A 134 0.26 -22.89 -0.13
CA ARG A 134 0.85 -23.89 -1.02
C ARG A 134 0.06 -24.11 -2.31
N SER A 135 -0.99 -23.31 -2.54
CA SER A 135 -1.87 -23.48 -3.70
C SER A 135 -1.26 -23.00 -5.02
N SER A 136 -0.33 -22.06 -4.97
CA SER A 136 0.28 -21.46 -6.17
C SER A 136 1.63 -20.82 -5.86
N GLN A 137 2.42 -20.55 -6.91
CA GLN A 137 3.69 -19.83 -6.78
C GLN A 137 3.50 -18.46 -6.11
N GLN A 138 2.41 -17.72 -6.43
CA GLN A 138 2.11 -16.43 -5.83
C GLN A 138 1.78 -16.57 -4.35
N ALA A 139 0.98 -17.56 -3.99
CA ALA A 139 0.61 -17.83 -2.61
C ALA A 139 1.82 -18.28 -1.76
N ALA A 140 2.75 -19.05 -2.33
CA ALA A 140 3.93 -19.53 -1.61
C ALA A 140 4.86 -18.41 -1.13
N GLY A 141 4.84 -17.23 -1.76
CA GLY A 141 5.53 -16.04 -1.26
C GLY A 141 5.02 -15.53 0.07
N PHE A 142 3.84 -15.96 0.51
CA PHE A 142 3.20 -15.60 1.78
C PHE A 142 3.24 -16.72 2.82
N HIS A 143 3.97 -17.79 2.57
CA HIS A 143 4.06 -18.92 3.50
C HIS A 143 4.58 -18.43 4.86
N ASP A 144 3.84 -18.78 5.94
CA ASP A 144 4.05 -18.32 7.31
C ASP A 144 3.98 -16.79 7.52
N ASP A 145 3.32 -16.03 6.60
CA ASP A 145 3.37 -14.57 6.63
C ASP A 145 1.98 -13.91 6.53
N VAL A 146 0.91 -14.67 6.76
CA VAL A 146 -0.48 -14.22 6.75
C VAL A 146 -1.09 -14.40 8.13
N VAL A 147 -1.77 -13.37 8.63
CA VAL A 147 -2.62 -13.43 9.81
C VAL A 147 -4.01 -12.89 9.51
N TYR A 148 -4.95 -13.17 10.39
CA TYR A 148 -6.36 -12.91 10.16
C TYR A 148 -6.93 -12.05 11.29
N TYR A 149 -7.56 -10.94 10.91
CA TYR A 149 -8.31 -10.09 11.82
C TYR A 149 -9.78 -10.52 11.77
N GLU A 150 -10.21 -11.26 12.77
CA GLU A 150 -11.52 -11.94 12.80
C GLU A 150 -12.68 -11.02 13.23
N VAL A 151 -12.36 -9.82 13.71
CA VAL A 151 -13.35 -8.86 14.20
C VAL A 151 -13.80 -7.96 13.05
N TYR A 152 -15.11 -7.70 12.96
CA TYR A 152 -15.67 -6.70 12.06
C TYR A 152 -16.71 -5.88 12.83
N ASP A 153 -16.31 -4.71 13.29
CA ASP A 153 -17.13 -3.83 14.12
C ASP A 153 -17.82 -2.70 13.32
N GLY A 154 -17.77 -2.79 11.99
CA GLY A 154 -18.39 -1.81 11.09
C GLY A 154 -17.46 -0.64 10.75
N VAL A 155 -17.92 0.60 10.99
CA VAL A 155 -17.13 1.79 10.64
C VAL A 155 -16.09 2.06 11.71
N LEU A 156 -14.82 2.11 11.31
CA LEU A 156 -13.68 2.46 12.17
C LEU A 156 -13.86 3.86 12.78
N SER A 157 -13.94 3.94 14.09
CA SER A 157 -14.20 5.18 14.80
C SER A 157 -13.13 5.57 15.80
N ASP A 158 -12.30 4.61 16.24
CA ASP A 158 -11.35 4.76 17.33
C ASP A 158 -9.95 4.26 16.94
N GLU A 159 -8.90 4.92 17.43
CA GLU A 159 -7.50 4.53 17.19
C GLU A 159 -7.15 3.18 17.85
N SER A 160 -7.87 2.77 18.89
CA SER A 160 -7.69 1.46 19.55
C SER A 160 -7.90 0.29 18.59
N GLU A 161 -8.76 0.44 17.58
CA GLU A 161 -8.96 -0.59 16.54
C GLU A 161 -7.71 -0.75 15.68
N GLY A 162 -7.08 0.36 15.28
CA GLY A 162 -5.82 0.33 14.54
C GLY A 162 -4.66 -0.24 15.38
N GLU A 163 -4.61 0.06 16.69
CA GLU A 163 -3.64 -0.53 17.61
C GLU A 163 -3.82 -2.05 17.71
N HIS A 164 -5.07 -2.51 17.84
CA HIS A 164 -5.36 -3.94 17.86
C HIS A 164 -5.04 -4.64 16.52
N MET A 165 -5.30 -3.99 15.38
CA MET A 165 -4.86 -4.50 14.08
C MET A 165 -3.34 -4.63 13.99
N ALA A 166 -2.59 -3.65 14.51
CA ALA A 166 -1.14 -3.70 14.57
C ALA A 166 -0.62 -4.83 15.47
N GLU A 167 -1.29 -5.08 16.61
CA GLU A 167 -0.98 -6.20 17.50
C GLU A 167 -1.19 -7.55 16.81
N VAL A 168 -2.35 -7.74 16.14
CA VAL A 168 -2.68 -8.98 15.41
C VAL A 168 -1.73 -9.18 14.23
N LEU A 169 -1.39 -8.12 13.49
CA LEU A 169 -0.40 -8.17 12.41
C LEU A 169 0.95 -8.68 12.91
N GLY A 170 1.38 -8.25 14.10
CA GLY A 170 2.65 -8.65 14.70
C GLY A 170 3.81 -8.43 13.74
N GLN A 171 4.60 -9.47 13.45
CA GLN A 171 5.74 -9.40 12.52
C GLN A 171 5.40 -9.89 11.10
N LYS A 172 4.14 -10.18 10.82
CA LYS A 172 3.71 -10.65 9.50
C LYS A 172 3.54 -9.49 8.52
N ARG A 173 3.51 -9.82 7.22
CA ARG A 173 3.34 -8.79 6.17
C ARG A 173 1.89 -8.63 5.73
N ILE A 174 1.04 -9.64 5.94
CA ILE A 174 -0.34 -9.67 5.46
C ILE A 174 -1.31 -9.82 6.63
N LEU A 175 -2.24 -8.87 6.77
CA LEU A 175 -3.40 -8.96 7.63
C LEU A 175 -4.66 -9.08 6.77
N MET A 176 -5.24 -10.26 6.69
CA MET A 176 -6.56 -10.47 6.08
C MET A 176 -7.63 -10.01 7.06
N MET A 177 -8.49 -9.09 6.63
CA MET A 177 -9.51 -8.46 7.49
C MET A 177 -10.88 -9.03 7.13
N ARG A 178 -11.54 -9.65 8.11
CA ARG A 178 -12.84 -10.30 7.91
C ARG A 178 -13.87 -9.36 7.29
N ASN A 179 -14.57 -9.82 6.24
CA ASN A 179 -15.64 -9.10 5.52
C ASN A 179 -15.22 -7.72 4.99
N HIS A 180 -13.91 -7.48 4.80
CA HIS A 180 -13.43 -6.14 4.50
C HIS A 180 -12.42 -6.15 3.34
N GLY A 181 -11.27 -6.76 3.54
CA GLY A 181 -10.17 -6.72 2.57
C GLY A 181 -8.87 -7.16 3.21
N ALA A 182 -7.78 -6.48 2.90
CA ALA A 182 -6.48 -6.75 3.52
C ALA A 182 -5.67 -5.49 3.79
N MET A 183 -4.78 -5.60 4.77
CA MET A 183 -3.66 -4.68 4.99
C MET A 183 -2.36 -5.41 4.67
N ILE A 184 -1.51 -4.78 3.89
CA ILE A 184 -0.24 -5.29 3.41
C ILE A 184 0.86 -4.35 3.85
N VAL A 185 1.92 -4.86 4.48
CA VAL A 185 3.05 -4.04 4.89
C VAL A 185 4.34 -4.47 4.21
N GLY A 186 5.20 -3.50 3.91
CA GLY A 186 6.50 -3.73 3.29
C GLY A 186 7.55 -2.71 3.74
N ASN A 187 8.82 -3.07 3.57
CA ASN A 187 9.94 -2.17 3.84
C ASN A 187 10.15 -1.10 2.76
N SER A 188 9.33 -1.11 1.71
CA SER A 188 9.33 -0.15 0.60
C SER A 188 7.99 -0.19 -0.13
N VAL A 189 7.71 0.85 -0.92
CA VAL A 189 6.55 0.88 -1.83
C VAL A 189 6.59 -0.30 -2.80
N ALA A 190 7.76 -0.58 -3.37
CA ALA A 190 7.95 -1.69 -4.31
C ALA A 190 7.59 -3.04 -3.69
N ARG A 191 7.96 -3.29 -2.43
CA ARG A 191 7.62 -4.53 -1.72
C ARG A 191 6.14 -4.62 -1.42
N ALA A 192 5.57 -3.60 -0.80
CA ALA A 192 4.15 -3.60 -0.44
C ALA A 192 3.23 -3.71 -1.66
N TYR A 193 3.55 -3.00 -2.75
CA TYR A 193 2.80 -3.09 -4.00
C TYR A 193 2.88 -4.49 -4.63
N LEU A 194 4.08 -5.08 -4.72
CA LEU A 194 4.25 -6.43 -5.25
C LEU A 194 3.45 -7.45 -4.43
N ASP A 195 3.48 -7.32 -3.10
CA ASP A 195 2.72 -8.22 -2.21
C ASP A 195 1.21 -8.02 -2.39
N ALA A 196 0.71 -6.79 -2.53
CA ALA A 196 -0.70 -6.53 -2.79
C ALA A 196 -1.15 -7.15 -4.13
N TYR A 197 -0.36 -6.95 -5.20
CA TYR A 197 -0.61 -7.54 -6.50
C TYR A 197 -0.62 -9.08 -6.46
N GLN A 198 0.38 -9.68 -5.82
CA GLN A 198 0.49 -11.15 -5.73
C GLN A 198 -0.58 -11.74 -4.82
N LEU A 199 -0.97 -11.06 -3.74
CA LEU A 199 -2.03 -11.51 -2.84
C LEU A 199 -3.37 -11.59 -3.58
N GLU A 200 -3.72 -10.57 -4.34
CA GLU A 200 -4.94 -10.58 -5.17
C GLU A 200 -4.92 -11.74 -6.16
N ARG A 201 -3.78 -11.99 -6.83
CA ARG A 201 -3.63 -13.14 -7.73
C ARG A 201 -3.71 -14.48 -7.01
N ALA A 202 -3.11 -14.60 -5.83
CA ALA A 202 -3.18 -15.81 -5.02
C ALA A 202 -4.61 -16.14 -4.60
N CYS A 203 -5.35 -15.14 -4.11
CA CYS A 203 -6.77 -15.26 -3.76
C CYS A 203 -7.61 -15.64 -4.99
N MET A 204 -7.39 -14.97 -6.13
CA MET A 204 -8.08 -15.29 -7.39
C MET A 204 -7.86 -16.75 -7.81
N TYR A 205 -6.61 -17.20 -7.83
CA TYR A 205 -6.29 -18.56 -8.28
C TYR A 205 -6.90 -19.60 -7.36
N GLN A 206 -6.82 -19.41 -6.05
CA GLN A 206 -7.44 -20.34 -5.10
C GLN A 206 -8.96 -20.39 -5.27
N LEU A 207 -9.64 -19.24 -5.32
CA LEU A 207 -11.10 -19.18 -5.48
C LEU A 207 -11.56 -19.82 -6.79
N LEU A 208 -10.87 -19.58 -7.89
CA LEU A 208 -11.17 -20.19 -9.18
C LEU A 208 -10.89 -21.70 -9.18
N ALA A 209 -9.79 -22.15 -8.58
CA ALA A 209 -9.45 -23.56 -8.49
C ALA A 209 -10.50 -24.36 -7.72
N VAL A 210 -10.99 -23.83 -6.59
CA VAL A 210 -12.01 -24.52 -5.77
C VAL A 210 -13.43 -24.38 -6.32
N SER A 211 -13.69 -23.44 -7.20
CA SER A 211 -15.04 -23.21 -7.76
C SER A 211 -15.57 -24.38 -8.61
N GLY A 212 -14.65 -25.12 -9.24
CA GLY A 212 -14.97 -26.30 -10.04
C GLY A 212 -15.14 -27.59 -9.23
N GLY A 213 -14.87 -27.55 -7.93
CA GLY A 213 -14.76 -28.72 -7.07
C GLY A 213 -13.47 -29.52 -7.30
N GLY A 214 -13.22 -30.50 -6.44
CA GLY A 214 -12.01 -31.32 -6.46
C GLY A 214 -10.92 -30.82 -5.51
N GLU A 215 -9.84 -31.58 -5.43
CA GLU A 215 -8.70 -31.28 -4.56
C GLU A 215 -7.65 -30.47 -5.30
N MET A 216 -6.99 -29.54 -4.58
CA MET A 216 -5.88 -28.79 -5.13
C MET A 216 -4.57 -29.60 -5.07
N GLN A 217 -3.76 -29.51 -6.11
CA GLN A 217 -2.38 -29.99 -6.08
C GLN A 217 -1.54 -28.97 -5.31
N LEU A 218 -1.05 -29.34 -4.13
CA LEU A 218 -0.29 -28.45 -3.27
C LEU A 218 1.22 -28.50 -3.54
N ILE A 219 1.89 -27.38 -3.45
CA ILE A 219 3.36 -27.26 -3.45
C ILE A 219 3.89 -27.96 -2.18
N PRO A 220 5.00 -28.72 -2.27
CA PRO A 220 5.65 -29.29 -1.09
C PRO A 220 5.99 -28.23 -0.05
N GLU A 221 5.83 -28.57 1.23
CA GLU A 221 6.01 -27.68 2.38
C GLU A 221 7.37 -26.98 2.39
N GLU A 222 8.44 -27.77 2.15
CA GLU A 222 9.81 -27.27 2.13
C GLU A 222 10.06 -26.24 1.02
N ILE A 223 9.38 -26.39 -0.12
CA ILE A 223 9.47 -25.45 -1.24
C ILE A 223 8.71 -24.16 -0.90
N ALA A 224 7.50 -24.27 -0.33
CA ALA A 224 6.71 -23.10 0.07
C ALA A 224 7.45 -22.28 1.17
N SER A 225 8.03 -22.97 2.16
CA SER A 225 8.83 -22.34 3.22
C SER A 225 10.03 -21.58 2.67
N GLU A 226 10.74 -22.14 1.70
CA GLU A 226 11.86 -21.46 1.05
C GLU A 226 11.40 -20.24 0.22
N MET A 227 10.30 -20.37 -0.50
CA MET A 227 9.73 -19.25 -1.27
C MET A 227 9.29 -18.11 -0.34
N GLY A 228 8.63 -18.40 0.79
CA GLY A 228 8.28 -17.43 1.81
C GLY A 228 9.50 -16.71 2.38
N ARG A 229 10.56 -17.46 2.69
CA ARG A 229 11.84 -16.91 3.16
C ARG A 229 12.46 -15.95 2.13
N LEU A 230 12.55 -16.36 0.86
CA LEU A 230 13.09 -15.54 -0.22
C LEU A 230 12.26 -14.26 -0.47
N ALA A 231 10.94 -14.34 -0.31
CA ALA A 231 10.06 -13.19 -0.41
C ALA A 231 10.32 -12.18 0.71
N ARG A 232 10.50 -12.63 1.96
CA ARG A 232 10.88 -11.77 3.09
C ARG A 232 12.24 -11.09 2.90
N GLU A 233 13.18 -11.74 2.23
CA GLU A 233 14.48 -11.16 1.87
C GLU A 233 14.43 -10.11 0.76
N GLY A 234 13.25 -9.83 0.21
CA GLY A 234 13.04 -8.72 -0.73
C GLY A 234 13.35 -9.07 -2.19
N ARG A 235 13.30 -10.33 -2.60
CA ARG A 235 13.47 -10.71 -4.01
C ARG A 235 12.29 -10.25 -4.87
N ASN A 236 12.57 -9.99 -6.15
CA ASN A 236 11.64 -9.61 -7.21
C ASN A 236 11.03 -8.20 -7.08
N ILE A 237 11.61 -7.30 -6.30
CA ILE A 237 11.15 -5.91 -6.20
C ILE A 237 11.30 -5.13 -7.52
N GLU A 238 12.17 -5.59 -8.44
CA GLU A 238 12.35 -5.03 -9.80
C GLU A 238 11.06 -5.07 -10.62
N HIS A 239 10.09 -5.90 -10.23
CA HIS A 239 8.76 -5.90 -10.82
C HIS A 239 8.10 -4.52 -10.75
N PHE A 240 8.17 -3.85 -9.60
CA PHE A 240 7.62 -2.51 -9.41
C PHE A 240 8.23 -1.51 -10.38
N GLU A 241 9.56 -1.49 -10.52
CA GLU A 241 10.26 -0.61 -11.44
C GLU A 241 9.87 -0.87 -12.90
N GLY A 242 9.71 -2.15 -13.26
CA GLY A 242 9.20 -2.55 -14.57
C GLY A 242 7.81 -1.99 -14.84
N MET A 243 6.92 -2.09 -13.86
CA MET A 243 5.54 -1.63 -13.97
C MET A 243 5.43 -0.09 -13.92
N LYS A 244 6.26 0.57 -13.10
CA LYS A 244 6.31 2.04 -13.00
C LYS A 244 6.59 2.70 -14.36
N ARG A 245 7.46 2.11 -15.18
CA ARG A 245 7.69 2.59 -16.56
C ARG A 245 6.43 2.61 -17.43
N LEU A 246 5.44 1.75 -17.16
CA LEU A 246 4.14 1.81 -17.85
C LEU A 246 3.32 3.02 -17.41
N VAL A 247 3.36 3.39 -16.14
CA VAL A 247 2.71 4.61 -15.63
C VAL A 247 3.39 5.84 -16.23
N GLU A 248 4.72 5.89 -16.23
CA GLU A 248 5.49 6.97 -16.82
C GLU A 248 5.14 7.20 -18.28
N ALA A 249 4.90 6.13 -19.04
CA ALA A 249 4.54 6.20 -20.45
C ALA A 249 3.07 6.56 -20.72
N LYS A 250 2.14 6.12 -19.84
CA LYS A 250 0.69 6.24 -20.09
C LYS A 250 0.04 7.40 -19.31
N GLU A 251 0.54 7.71 -18.14
CA GLU A 251 -0.05 8.64 -17.18
C GLU A 251 1.03 9.55 -16.57
N PRO A 252 1.83 10.28 -17.36
CA PRO A 252 2.98 11.06 -16.88
C PRO A 252 2.59 12.15 -15.85
N ASP A 253 1.31 12.51 -15.78
CA ASP A 253 0.77 13.47 -14.85
C ASP A 253 0.91 13.05 -13.36
N PHE A 254 1.08 11.75 -13.08
CA PHE A 254 1.32 11.28 -11.70
C PHE A 254 2.55 11.94 -11.06
N ALA A 255 3.52 12.35 -11.89
CA ALA A 255 4.78 12.96 -11.47
C ALA A 255 4.70 14.48 -11.23
N GLN A 256 3.51 15.10 -11.37
CA GLN A 256 3.35 16.53 -11.13
C GLN A 256 3.86 16.91 -9.75
N SER A 257 4.77 17.89 -9.72
CA SER A 257 5.44 18.38 -8.52
C SER A 257 4.95 19.76 -8.04
N GLU A 258 4.19 20.48 -8.89
CA GLU A 258 3.66 21.78 -8.56
C GLU A 258 2.20 21.68 -8.11
N TYR A 259 1.86 22.38 -7.03
CA TYR A 259 0.48 22.66 -6.62
C TYR A 259 -0.17 23.53 -7.70
N VAL A 260 -0.87 22.94 -8.62
CA VAL A 260 -1.87 23.67 -9.40
C VAL A 260 -3.09 23.81 -8.51
N CYS A 261 -3.16 24.89 -7.75
CA CYS A 261 -4.37 25.29 -7.05
C CYS A 261 -5.43 25.60 -8.12
N THR A 262 -6.18 24.59 -8.55
CA THR A 262 -7.41 24.83 -9.31
C THR A 262 -8.41 25.37 -8.32
N PRO A 263 -8.90 26.63 -8.47
CA PRO A 263 -9.97 27.12 -7.62
C PRO A 263 -11.18 26.21 -7.87
N HIS A 264 -11.55 25.40 -6.87
CA HIS A 264 -12.82 24.69 -6.91
C HIS A 264 -13.92 25.75 -6.98
N GLY A 265 -14.53 25.87 -8.16
CA GLY A 265 -15.75 26.64 -8.33
C GLY A 265 -16.80 26.12 -7.34
N VAL A 266 -17.43 27.08 -6.68
CA VAL A 266 -18.54 26.97 -5.73
C VAL A 266 -19.70 26.18 -6.33
#